data_e745baad9544dfea7873b2b3dc4a7269
#
_entry.id   e745baad9544dfea7873b2b3dc4a7269
#
_cell.length_a   1.000
_cell.length_b   1.000
_cell.length_c   1.000
_cell.angle_alpha   90.00
_cell.angle_beta   90.00
_cell.angle_gamma   90.00
#
_symmetry.space_group_name_H-M   'P 1'
#
loop_
_entity.id
_entity.type
_entity.pdbx_description
1 polymer ?
#
loop_
_entity_poly.entity_id
_entity_poly.type
_entity_poly.pdbx_seq_one_letter_code
_entity_poly.pdbx_strand_id
1 'polypeptide(L)'
;MLEGLATSGLSNDGDVKSSLVKPLIGIGLDSCVIPLKHHNLNLIQTTDFFYPLIDDPYTMGRIACCNVLSDLYAMGVESCDNMLMLLGVSNLMSDFEKNAAIPLIIEGFQKCAEEAGSSVTGGQTVVNPWLIIGGVATAVCKLDEIIMPNNAQPGDVLVLTKPLGTQVAVNAYQWMNDNTPRYEKIKDLLTREQIDQMLETATVQMATLNKEGARLMHKYGARACTDVTGFGILGHATNLVECQLAEVDFVIDTLPCLRHSMTIDTVLGGVMKLRRGFSPETSGGLLVVLEPDKAQAFVAEMSSNAWIIGQVKLGSRCARISTDAQIIDI
;
A
#
# COMPACT_ATOMS: atom_id res chain seq x y z
N MET A 1 -12.41 -13.22 9.35
CA MET A 1 -11.99 -14.39 8.54
C MET A 1 -10.56 -14.85 8.88
N LEU A 2 -9.64 -13.92 9.20
CA LEU A 2 -8.26 -14.26 9.60
C LEU A 2 -8.09 -14.62 11.09
N GLU A 3 -9.09 -14.34 11.95
CA GLU A 3 -9.06 -14.64 13.38
C GLU A 3 -8.79 -16.13 13.69
N GLY A 4 -9.32 -17.04 12.87
CA GLY A 4 -9.08 -18.48 13.04
C GLY A 4 -7.65 -18.92 12.73
N LEU A 5 -6.87 -18.14 11.95
CA LEU A 5 -5.46 -18.40 11.67
C LEU A 5 -4.54 -17.76 12.73
N ALA A 6 -4.94 -16.62 13.31
CA ALA A 6 -4.19 -15.95 14.36
C ALA A 6 -4.16 -16.77 15.68
N THR A 7 -5.23 -17.49 16.01
CA THR A 7 -5.34 -18.30 17.24
C THR A 7 -4.51 -19.59 17.18
N SER A 8 -4.16 -20.12 16.02
CA SER A 8 -3.36 -21.33 15.89
C SER A 8 -1.86 -21.16 16.23
N GLY A 9 -1.39 -19.91 16.38
CA GLY A 9 0.00 -19.57 16.72
C GLY A 9 0.25 -19.20 18.18
N LEU A 10 -0.79 -19.04 19.01
CA LEU A 10 -0.71 -18.46 20.35
C LEU A 10 -1.18 -19.41 21.50
N SER A 11 -1.36 -20.71 21.26
CA SER A 11 -1.65 -21.61 22.36
C SER A 11 -0.42 -21.79 23.26
N ASN A 12 -0.48 -21.19 24.46
CA ASN A 12 0.41 -21.38 25.58
C ASN A 12 0.19 -22.75 26.27
N ASP A 13 0.10 -23.85 25.52
CA ASP A 13 0.11 -25.17 26.12
C ASP A 13 1.47 -25.82 25.92
N GLY A 14 2.15 -26.00 27.04
CA GLY A 14 3.38 -26.77 27.13
C GLY A 14 3.14 -28.22 26.65
N ASP A 15 4.16 -28.74 25.93
CA ASP A 15 4.27 -30.14 25.48
C ASP A 15 3.68 -30.51 24.12
N VAL A 16 3.91 -29.70 23.08
CA VAL A 16 4.19 -30.26 21.77
C VAL A 16 5.45 -29.61 21.24
N LYS A 17 6.53 -30.34 21.03
CA LYS A 17 7.71 -29.89 20.27
C LYS A 17 7.25 -29.61 18.82
N SER A 18 6.59 -28.48 18.59
CA SER A 18 6.27 -28.01 17.27
C SER A 18 7.60 -27.66 16.59
N SER A 19 7.97 -28.46 15.60
CA SER A 19 9.11 -28.20 14.73
C SER A 19 8.85 -26.98 13.80
N LEU A 20 7.74 -26.30 14.00
CA LEU A 20 7.34 -25.12 13.22
C LEU A 20 8.15 -23.90 13.68
N VAL A 21 8.78 -23.25 12.73
CA VAL A 21 9.46 -21.97 12.96
C VAL A 21 8.39 -20.91 13.24
N LYS A 22 8.47 -20.26 14.40
CA LYS A 22 7.56 -19.14 14.71
C LYS A 22 7.98 -17.92 13.90
N PRO A 23 7.06 -17.26 13.20
CA PRO A 23 7.36 -16.00 12.50
C PRO A 23 7.68 -14.90 13.52
N LEU A 24 8.60 -14.00 13.17
CA LEU A 24 8.85 -12.76 13.92
C LEU A 24 7.73 -11.74 13.68
N ILE A 25 7.21 -11.71 12.45
CA ILE A 25 6.06 -10.94 12.02
C ILE A 25 5.16 -11.89 11.25
N GLY A 26 3.87 -11.83 11.52
CA GLY A 26 2.88 -12.73 10.95
C GLY A 26 1.63 -12.02 10.48
N ILE A 27 0.51 -12.70 10.59
CA ILE A 27 -0.80 -12.28 10.06
C ILE A 27 -1.21 -10.91 10.61
N GLY A 28 -1.66 -10.03 9.70
CA GLY A 28 -2.20 -8.70 10.02
C GLY A 28 -1.24 -7.54 9.79
N LEU A 29 0.02 -7.82 9.40
CA LEU A 29 1.01 -6.83 8.99
C LEU A 29 1.41 -7.04 7.53
N ASP A 30 2.16 -6.10 6.95
CA ASP A 30 2.43 -6.00 5.52
C ASP A 30 3.11 -7.27 4.95
N SER A 31 4.16 -7.77 5.59
CA SER A 31 4.84 -8.99 5.17
C SER A 31 5.04 -9.95 6.33
N CYS A 32 5.11 -11.25 6.04
CA CYS A 32 5.57 -12.20 7.04
C CYS A 32 7.11 -12.22 7.09
N VAL A 33 7.66 -12.35 8.31
CA VAL A 33 9.11 -12.48 8.55
C VAL A 33 9.36 -13.79 9.26
N ILE A 34 10.03 -14.74 8.59
CA ILE A 34 10.25 -16.09 9.06
C ILE A 34 11.77 -16.33 9.22
N PRO A 35 12.28 -16.54 10.44
CA PRO A 35 13.68 -16.91 10.62
C PRO A 35 14.02 -18.22 9.90
N LEU A 36 15.08 -18.23 9.12
CA LEU A 36 15.58 -19.43 8.48
C LEU A 36 16.42 -20.27 9.45
N LYS A 37 16.39 -21.59 9.28
CA LYS A 37 17.13 -22.51 10.15
C LYS A 37 18.64 -22.39 10.07
N HIS A 38 19.15 -21.71 9.03
CA HIS A 38 20.56 -21.59 8.74
C HIS A 38 20.93 -20.11 8.50
N HIS A 39 22.13 -19.73 8.93
CA HIS A 39 22.84 -18.50 8.56
C HIS A 39 22.31 -17.15 9.09
N ASN A 40 21.50 -17.12 10.15
CA ASN A 40 20.94 -15.87 10.71
C ASN A 40 20.24 -15.00 9.64
N LEU A 41 19.59 -15.64 8.71
CA LEU A 41 18.79 -15.00 7.66
C LEU A 41 17.30 -15.15 7.95
N ASN A 42 16.52 -14.25 7.37
CA ASN A 42 15.07 -14.26 7.43
C ASN A 42 14.50 -14.32 6.02
N LEU A 43 13.43 -15.07 5.85
CA LEU A 43 12.57 -15.02 4.68
C LEU A 43 11.51 -13.96 4.94
N ILE A 44 11.42 -12.98 4.05
CA ILE A 44 10.34 -11.99 4.00
C ILE A 44 9.49 -12.31 2.78
N GLN A 45 8.19 -12.41 2.97
CA GLN A 45 7.29 -12.76 1.89
C GLN A 45 5.93 -12.09 2.07
N THR A 46 5.38 -11.63 0.96
CA THR A 46 4.02 -11.11 0.86
C THR A 46 3.30 -11.68 -0.34
N THR A 47 1.97 -11.59 -0.33
CA THR A 47 1.09 -11.95 -1.45
C THR A 47 -0.05 -10.95 -1.53
N ASP A 48 -0.16 -10.31 -2.68
CA ASP A 48 -1.22 -9.34 -2.94
C ASP A 48 -1.83 -9.55 -4.33
N PHE A 49 -3.16 -9.37 -4.46
CA PHE A 49 -3.85 -9.42 -5.74
C PHE A 49 -5.18 -8.67 -5.66
N PHE A 50 -5.59 -8.07 -6.77
CA PHE A 50 -6.79 -7.23 -6.83
C PHE A 50 -7.36 -7.15 -8.24
N TYR A 51 -8.54 -6.53 -8.38
CA TYR A 51 -9.12 -6.21 -9.68
C TYR A 51 -8.41 -5.03 -10.33
N PRO A 52 -8.15 -5.08 -11.65
CA PRO A 52 -7.61 -3.92 -12.38
C PRO A 52 -8.47 -2.67 -12.19
N LEU A 53 -7.81 -1.52 -12.11
CA LEU A 53 -8.45 -0.23 -11.80
C LEU A 53 -8.49 0.71 -12.99
N ILE A 54 -7.65 0.47 -14.00
CA ILE A 54 -7.48 1.33 -15.18
C ILE A 54 -7.63 0.51 -16.45
N ASP A 55 -7.83 1.19 -17.59
CA ASP A 55 -8.10 0.52 -18.86
C ASP A 55 -6.82 0.08 -19.59
N ASP A 56 -5.68 0.76 -19.36
CA ASP A 56 -4.42 0.41 -20.04
C ASP A 56 -3.79 -0.87 -19.45
N PRO A 57 -3.71 -1.98 -20.22
CA PRO A 57 -3.27 -3.27 -19.70
C PRO A 57 -1.78 -3.28 -19.30
N TYR A 58 -0.92 -2.52 -19.99
CA TYR A 58 0.49 -2.45 -19.63
C TYR A 58 0.67 -1.79 -18.24
N THR A 59 0.00 -0.66 -18.05
CA THR A 59 0.04 0.06 -16.76
C THR A 59 -0.65 -0.71 -15.64
N MET A 60 -1.72 -1.48 -15.93
CA MET A 60 -2.30 -2.45 -14.96
C MET A 60 -1.24 -3.39 -14.40
N GLY A 61 -0.41 -3.97 -15.29
CA GLY A 61 0.69 -4.85 -14.91
C GLY A 61 1.71 -4.14 -14.00
N ARG A 62 2.10 -2.91 -14.36
CA ARG A 62 3.00 -2.09 -13.55
C ARG A 62 2.46 -1.81 -12.16
N ILE A 63 1.19 -1.36 -12.06
CA ILE A 63 0.53 -1.07 -10.78
C ILE A 63 0.49 -2.32 -9.91
N ALA A 64 0.15 -3.47 -10.48
CA ALA A 64 0.10 -4.72 -9.74
C ALA A 64 1.48 -5.10 -9.16
N CYS A 65 2.55 -4.97 -9.93
CA CYS A 65 3.91 -5.21 -9.47
C CYS A 65 4.32 -4.21 -8.37
N CYS A 66 4.04 -2.90 -8.55
CA CYS A 66 4.31 -1.88 -7.54
C CYS A 66 3.61 -2.19 -6.22
N ASN A 67 2.33 -2.60 -6.29
CA ASN A 67 1.54 -2.92 -5.10
C ASN A 67 2.11 -4.14 -4.36
N VAL A 68 2.45 -5.22 -5.08
CA VAL A 68 3.03 -6.43 -4.47
C VAL A 68 4.38 -6.14 -3.81
N LEU A 69 5.23 -5.29 -4.42
CA LEU A 69 6.52 -4.92 -3.85
C LEU A 69 6.40 -3.95 -2.67
N SER A 70 5.29 -3.23 -2.56
CA SER A 70 5.09 -2.19 -1.56
C SER A 70 5.20 -2.71 -0.13
N ASP A 71 4.69 -3.90 0.15
CA ASP A 71 4.78 -4.57 1.45
C ASP A 71 6.23 -4.86 1.87
N LEU A 72 7.11 -5.24 0.93
CA LEU A 72 8.53 -5.39 1.23
C LEU A 72 9.17 -4.05 1.56
N TYR A 73 8.82 -3.01 0.79
CA TYR A 73 9.31 -1.66 1.02
C TYR A 73 8.82 -1.07 2.35
N ALA A 74 7.59 -1.40 2.77
CA ALA A 74 7.07 -1.03 4.09
C ALA A 74 7.90 -1.62 5.24
N MET A 75 8.50 -2.79 5.02
CA MET A 75 9.44 -3.43 5.94
C MET A 75 10.89 -2.91 5.81
N GLY A 76 11.14 -1.89 4.99
CA GLY A 76 12.49 -1.39 4.71
C GLY A 76 13.32 -2.28 3.79
N VAL A 77 12.77 -3.36 3.26
CA VAL A 77 13.50 -4.30 2.40
C VAL A 77 13.57 -3.74 0.99
N GLU A 78 14.74 -3.23 0.59
CA GLU A 78 14.95 -2.54 -0.70
C GLU A 78 15.08 -3.49 -1.89
N SER A 79 15.48 -4.73 -1.66
CA SER A 79 15.69 -5.76 -2.69
C SER A 79 14.61 -6.84 -2.62
N CYS A 80 14.16 -7.29 -3.77
CA CYS A 80 13.30 -8.45 -3.91
C CYS A 80 14.04 -9.52 -4.71
N ASP A 81 14.29 -10.68 -4.10
CA ASP A 81 15.06 -11.75 -4.74
C ASP A 81 14.28 -12.45 -5.85
N ASN A 82 12.95 -12.50 -5.69
CA ASN A 82 12.08 -13.25 -6.58
C ASN A 82 10.63 -12.78 -6.52
N MET A 83 9.98 -12.74 -7.68
CA MET A 83 8.53 -12.54 -7.79
C MET A 83 7.85 -13.71 -8.51
N LEU A 84 6.63 -14.02 -8.06
CA LEU A 84 5.70 -14.91 -8.76
C LEU A 84 4.47 -14.11 -9.16
N MET A 85 4.07 -14.16 -10.44
CA MET A 85 2.88 -13.45 -10.91
C MET A 85 1.63 -14.32 -10.74
N LEU A 86 0.56 -13.75 -10.22
CA LEU A 86 -0.76 -14.37 -10.12
C LEU A 86 -1.72 -13.66 -11.07
N LEU A 87 -2.34 -14.43 -11.97
CA LEU A 87 -3.23 -13.90 -12.99
C LEU A 87 -4.51 -14.74 -13.10
N GLY A 88 -5.64 -14.13 -12.80
CA GLY A 88 -6.96 -14.66 -13.11
C GLY A 88 -7.45 -14.04 -14.43
N VAL A 89 -7.63 -14.85 -15.46
CA VAL A 89 -8.12 -14.38 -16.77
C VAL A 89 -9.62 -14.58 -16.85
N SER A 90 -10.37 -13.51 -17.17
CA SER A 90 -11.82 -13.61 -17.27
C SER A 90 -12.25 -14.49 -18.44
N ASN A 91 -13.17 -15.43 -18.15
CA ASN A 91 -13.82 -16.25 -19.18
C ASN A 91 -14.83 -15.45 -20.02
N LEU A 92 -15.18 -14.23 -19.62
CA LEU A 92 -16.01 -13.31 -20.36
C LEU A 92 -15.26 -12.53 -21.45
N MET A 93 -13.92 -12.50 -21.37
CA MET A 93 -13.09 -11.89 -22.42
C MET A 93 -13.12 -12.76 -23.67
N SER A 94 -13.29 -12.12 -24.82
CA SER A 94 -13.08 -12.76 -26.12
C SER A 94 -11.62 -13.15 -26.33
N ASP A 95 -11.35 -14.05 -27.28
CA ASP A 95 -9.97 -14.44 -27.59
C ASP A 95 -9.14 -13.24 -28.13
N PHE A 96 -9.80 -12.30 -28.82
CA PHE A 96 -9.17 -11.07 -29.29
C PHE A 96 -8.70 -10.22 -28.10
N GLU A 97 -9.58 -9.97 -27.10
CA GLU A 97 -9.24 -9.21 -25.90
C GLU A 97 -8.14 -9.89 -25.06
N LYS A 98 -8.22 -11.22 -24.90
CA LYS A 98 -7.16 -11.98 -24.20
C LYS A 98 -5.81 -11.83 -24.91
N ASN A 99 -5.79 -12.01 -26.22
CA ASN A 99 -4.54 -11.93 -27.01
C ASN A 99 -3.96 -10.51 -27.05
N ALA A 100 -4.81 -9.48 -26.93
CA ALA A 100 -4.35 -8.09 -26.89
C ALA A 100 -3.90 -7.66 -25.47
N ALA A 101 -4.68 -7.94 -24.44
CA ALA A 101 -4.46 -7.39 -23.12
C ALA A 101 -3.48 -8.22 -22.25
N ILE A 102 -3.60 -9.56 -22.25
CA ILE A 102 -2.83 -10.40 -21.32
C ILE A 102 -1.31 -10.28 -21.54
N PRO A 103 -0.77 -10.28 -22.78
CA PRO A 103 0.66 -10.08 -23.00
C PRO A 103 1.16 -8.72 -22.46
N LEU A 104 0.38 -7.65 -22.63
CA LEU A 104 0.74 -6.32 -22.15
C LEU A 104 0.71 -6.24 -20.62
N ILE A 105 -0.26 -6.88 -19.97
CA ILE A 105 -0.30 -6.98 -18.49
C ILE A 105 0.97 -7.68 -17.97
N ILE A 106 1.33 -8.81 -18.57
CA ILE A 106 2.53 -9.57 -18.20
C ILE A 106 3.79 -8.73 -18.43
N GLU A 107 3.89 -8.07 -19.58
CA GLU A 107 5.01 -7.20 -19.91
C GLU A 107 5.15 -6.04 -18.91
N GLY A 108 4.04 -5.35 -18.57
CA GLY A 108 4.05 -4.26 -17.60
C GLY A 108 4.50 -4.70 -16.21
N PHE A 109 4.02 -5.86 -15.75
CA PHE A 109 4.44 -6.45 -14.48
C PHE A 109 5.93 -6.81 -14.49
N GLN A 110 6.40 -7.49 -15.55
CA GLN A 110 7.80 -7.88 -15.70
C GLN A 110 8.75 -6.66 -15.76
N LYS A 111 8.38 -5.65 -16.54
CA LYS A 111 9.22 -4.42 -16.66
C LYS A 111 9.33 -3.68 -15.34
N CYS A 112 8.25 -3.61 -14.56
CA CYS A 112 8.29 -3.04 -13.21
C CYS A 112 9.18 -3.87 -12.27
N ALA A 113 9.12 -5.20 -12.32
CA ALA A 113 10.00 -6.08 -11.54
C ALA A 113 11.48 -5.88 -11.91
N GLU A 114 11.80 -5.76 -13.20
CA GLU A 114 13.15 -5.45 -13.70
C GLU A 114 13.65 -4.09 -13.19
N GLU A 115 12.80 -3.05 -13.22
CA GLU A 115 13.08 -1.72 -12.68
C GLU A 115 13.35 -1.75 -11.17
N ALA A 116 12.62 -2.59 -10.45
CA ALA A 116 12.84 -2.84 -9.03
C ALA A 116 14.15 -3.61 -8.73
N GLY A 117 14.80 -4.17 -9.75
CA GLY A 117 15.99 -5.01 -9.62
C GLY A 117 15.64 -6.46 -9.28
N SER A 118 14.43 -6.90 -9.59
CA SER A 118 13.94 -8.26 -9.37
C SER A 118 13.60 -8.95 -10.70
N SER A 119 13.07 -10.16 -10.62
CA SER A 119 12.60 -10.91 -11.78
C SER A 119 11.39 -11.76 -11.47
N VAL A 120 10.50 -11.91 -12.45
CA VAL A 120 9.38 -12.84 -12.37
C VAL A 120 9.88 -14.22 -12.81
N THR A 121 9.95 -15.15 -11.86
CA THR A 121 10.50 -16.51 -12.10
C THR A 121 9.42 -17.58 -12.23
N GLY A 122 8.16 -17.21 -12.05
CA GLY A 122 7.04 -18.14 -12.13
C GLY A 122 5.72 -17.48 -11.74
N GLY A 123 4.78 -18.29 -11.36
CA GLY A 123 3.45 -17.84 -10.95
C GLY A 123 2.36 -18.80 -11.38
N GLN A 124 1.12 -18.33 -11.42
CA GLN A 124 -0.04 -19.13 -11.80
C GLN A 124 -1.03 -18.28 -12.59
N THR A 125 -1.55 -18.87 -13.68
CA THR A 125 -2.68 -18.31 -14.43
C THR A 125 -3.86 -19.24 -14.33
N VAL A 126 -5.03 -18.70 -13.98
CA VAL A 126 -6.29 -19.44 -13.92
C VAL A 126 -7.37 -18.73 -14.71
N VAL A 127 -8.32 -19.49 -15.27
CA VAL A 127 -9.52 -18.91 -15.89
C VAL A 127 -10.64 -18.87 -14.86
N ASN A 128 -11.27 -17.71 -14.72
CA ASN A 128 -12.38 -17.49 -13.78
C ASN A 128 -13.27 -16.34 -14.30
N PRO A 129 -14.40 -15.97 -13.63
CA PRO A 129 -15.28 -14.93 -14.14
C PRO A 129 -14.68 -13.52 -14.22
N TRP A 130 -13.61 -13.23 -13.46
CA TRP A 130 -13.05 -11.87 -13.33
C TRP A 130 -11.59 -11.84 -13.77
N LEU A 131 -11.13 -10.67 -14.23
CA LEU A 131 -9.71 -10.38 -14.38
C LEU A 131 -9.15 -10.00 -13.00
N ILE A 132 -8.17 -10.75 -12.52
CA ILE A 132 -7.48 -10.52 -11.25
C ILE A 132 -5.99 -10.56 -11.50
N ILE A 133 -5.25 -9.64 -10.92
CA ILE A 133 -3.82 -9.49 -11.12
C ILE A 133 -3.11 -9.24 -9.80
N GLY A 134 -1.96 -9.83 -9.62
CA GLY A 134 -1.12 -9.66 -8.45
C GLY A 134 0.08 -10.59 -8.47
N GLY A 135 0.62 -10.89 -7.30
CA GLY A 135 1.80 -11.72 -7.22
C GLY A 135 2.22 -12.04 -5.79
N VAL A 136 3.37 -12.69 -5.71
CA VAL A 136 4.12 -12.94 -4.48
C VAL A 136 5.47 -12.27 -4.64
N ALA A 137 5.91 -11.53 -3.63
CA ALA A 137 7.28 -11.00 -3.55
C ALA A 137 8.02 -11.68 -2.40
N THR A 138 9.28 -12.04 -2.64
CA THR A 138 10.10 -12.78 -1.69
C THR A 138 11.49 -12.15 -1.62
N ALA A 139 11.98 -11.94 -0.39
CA ALA A 139 13.34 -11.52 -0.10
C ALA A 139 13.95 -12.36 1.02
N VAL A 140 15.27 -12.53 0.99
CA VAL A 140 16.04 -13.17 2.07
C VAL A 140 17.09 -12.19 2.54
N CYS A 141 16.99 -11.74 3.78
CA CYS A 141 17.87 -10.73 4.32
C CYS A 141 18.19 -10.96 5.82
N LYS A 142 19.12 -10.19 6.35
CA LYS A 142 19.41 -10.16 7.78
C LYS A 142 18.38 -9.32 8.53
N LEU A 143 18.32 -9.50 9.84
CA LEU A 143 17.37 -8.76 10.69
C LEU A 143 17.64 -7.24 10.71
N ASP A 144 18.89 -6.83 10.56
CA ASP A 144 19.30 -5.42 10.51
C ASP A 144 18.96 -4.71 9.19
N GLU A 145 18.57 -5.48 8.17
CA GLU A 145 18.03 -4.98 6.89
C GLU A 145 16.50 -4.81 6.92
N ILE A 146 15.86 -5.12 8.06
CA ILE A 146 14.40 -5.03 8.24
C ILE A 146 14.08 -3.92 9.23
N ILE A 147 13.15 -3.05 8.88
CA ILE A 147 12.56 -2.09 9.81
C ILE A 147 11.35 -2.74 10.46
N MET A 148 11.49 -3.05 11.75
CA MET A 148 10.40 -3.63 12.53
C MET A 148 9.31 -2.59 12.77
N PRO A 149 8.01 -2.93 12.60
CA PRO A 149 6.92 -1.96 12.60
C PRO A 149 6.49 -1.48 14.00
N ASN A 150 7.23 -1.76 15.07
CA ASN A 150 6.74 -1.66 16.45
C ASN A 150 7.57 -0.76 17.40
N ASN A 151 8.42 0.12 16.85
CA ASN A 151 9.38 0.92 17.65
C ASN A 151 9.03 2.41 17.75
N ALA A 152 7.80 2.82 17.38
CA ALA A 152 7.37 4.21 17.51
C ALA A 152 7.47 4.71 18.97
N GLN A 153 7.86 5.98 19.12
CA GLN A 153 8.04 6.63 20.43
C GLN A 153 7.20 7.91 20.53
N PRO A 154 6.76 8.30 21.73
CA PRO A 154 6.15 9.61 21.92
C PRO A 154 7.10 10.73 21.45
N GLY A 155 6.56 11.67 20.67
CA GLY A 155 7.32 12.78 20.08
C GLY A 155 7.76 12.54 18.64
N ASP A 156 7.65 11.32 18.13
CA ASP A 156 7.83 11.05 16.69
C ASP A 156 6.73 11.71 15.85
N VAL A 157 6.95 11.78 14.56
CA VAL A 157 6.00 12.28 13.59
C VAL A 157 5.67 11.21 12.54
N LEU A 158 4.50 11.39 11.90
CA LEU A 158 4.01 10.55 10.83
C LEU A 158 4.31 11.20 9.49
N VAL A 159 4.93 10.48 8.57
CA VAL A 159 5.21 10.94 7.20
C VAL A 159 4.45 10.07 6.22
N LEU A 160 3.81 10.68 5.21
CA LEU A 160 3.17 9.99 4.09
C LEU A 160 3.90 10.30 2.79
N THR A 161 4.22 9.29 1.98
CA THR A 161 5.07 9.42 0.78
C THR A 161 4.33 9.53 -0.54
N LYS A 162 3.01 9.33 -0.57
CA LYS A 162 2.14 9.56 -1.74
C LYS A 162 0.82 10.17 -1.29
N PRO A 163 0.14 10.97 -2.13
CA PRO A 163 -1.15 11.55 -1.77
C PRO A 163 -2.24 10.49 -1.72
N LEU A 164 -3.33 10.81 -1.00
CA LEU A 164 -4.55 10.01 -0.89
C LEU A 164 -5.52 10.35 -2.03
N GLY A 165 -6.45 9.44 -2.32
CA GLY A 165 -7.58 9.70 -3.23
C GLY A 165 -7.50 8.96 -4.56
N THR A 166 -6.62 7.98 -4.74
CA THR A 166 -6.52 7.16 -5.97
C THR A 166 -7.84 6.49 -6.32
N GLN A 167 -8.53 5.90 -5.34
CA GLN A 167 -9.85 5.31 -5.53
C GLN A 167 -10.91 6.32 -6.00
N VAL A 168 -10.84 7.56 -5.50
CA VAL A 168 -11.78 8.61 -5.91
C VAL A 168 -11.54 9.00 -7.35
N ALA A 169 -10.28 9.15 -7.76
CA ALA A 169 -9.89 9.50 -9.12
C ALA A 169 -10.35 8.42 -10.13
N VAL A 170 -10.03 7.16 -9.85
CA VAL A 170 -10.44 6.01 -10.68
C VAL A 170 -11.97 5.94 -10.81
N ASN A 171 -12.68 6.05 -9.70
CA ASN A 171 -14.14 5.99 -9.72
C ASN A 171 -14.77 7.18 -10.45
N ALA A 172 -14.24 8.40 -10.28
CA ALA A 172 -14.76 9.58 -10.99
C ALA A 172 -14.67 9.39 -12.51
N TYR A 173 -13.54 8.87 -12.99
CA TYR A 173 -13.36 8.55 -14.41
C TYR A 173 -14.31 7.46 -14.90
N GLN A 174 -14.45 6.36 -14.16
CA GLN A 174 -15.39 5.29 -14.52
C GLN A 174 -16.84 5.79 -14.53
N TRP A 175 -17.25 6.57 -13.51
CA TRP A 175 -18.59 7.14 -13.47
C TRP A 175 -18.86 8.09 -14.62
N MET A 176 -17.87 8.84 -15.07
CA MET A 176 -17.97 9.72 -16.22
C MET A 176 -18.17 8.92 -17.51
N ASN A 177 -17.37 7.88 -17.74
CA ASN A 177 -17.47 7.05 -18.94
C ASN A 177 -18.78 6.25 -19.01
N ASP A 178 -19.24 5.74 -17.87
CA ASP A 178 -20.46 4.96 -17.75
C ASP A 178 -21.72 5.84 -17.60
N ASN A 179 -21.55 7.15 -17.52
CA ASN A 179 -22.63 8.13 -17.32
C ASN A 179 -23.54 7.77 -16.15
N THR A 180 -22.95 7.46 -15.00
CA THR A 180 -23.66 6.96 -13.82
C THR A 180 -24.41 8.08 -13.06
N PRO A 181 -25.39 7.75 -12.18
CA PRO A 181 -26.03 8.74 -11.29
C PRO A 181 -25.05 9.48 -10.35
N ARG A 182 -23.86 8.90 -10.11
CA ARG A 182 -22.80 9.59 -9.33
C ARG A 182 -22.11 10.66 -10.16
N TYR A 183 -21.88 10.40 -11.44
CA TYR A 183 -21.35 11.39 -12.34
C TYR A 183 -22.27 12.61 -12.47
N GLU A 184 -23.57 12.39 -12.55
CA GLU A 184 -24.57 13.48 -12.59
C GLU A 184 -24.44 14.48 -11.42
N LYS A 185 -23.92 14.05 -10.28
CA LYS A 185 -23.68 14.93 -9.12
C LYS A 185 -22.40 15.75 -9.20
N ILE A 186 -21.44 15.34 -10.01
CA ILE A 186 -20.11 15.98 -10.09
C ILE A 186 -19.83 16.64 -11.44
N LYS A 187 -20.62 16.37 -12.48
CA LYS A 187 -20.39 16.85 -13.85
C LYS A 187 -20.33 18.38 -14.00
N ASP A 188 -21.07 19.11 -13.14
CA ASP A 188 -21.08 20.59 -13.15
C ASP A 188 -19.99 21.19 -12.28
N LEU A 189 -19.23 20.38 -11.54
CA LEU A 189 -18.16 20.80 -10.66
C LEU A 189 -16.78 20.63 -11.30
N LEU A 190 -16.64 19.66 -12.16
CA LEU A 190 -15.36 19.28 -12.79
C LEU A 190 -15.54 19.08 -14.29
N THR A 191 -14.59 19.62 -15.05
CA THR A 191 -14.52 19.34 -16.49
C THR A 191 -14.00 17.92 -16.72
N ARG A 192 -14.21 17.41 -17.94
CA ARG A 192 -13.64 16.12 -18.35
C ARG A 192 -12.13 16.12 -18.21
N GLU A 193 -11.48 17.20 -18.66
CA GLU A 193 -10.01 17.33 -18.59
C GLU A 193 -9.49 17.27 -17.15
N GLN A 194 -10.24 17.82 -16.19
CA GLN A 194 -9.86 17.74 -14.76
C GLN A 194 -9.98 16.30 -14.22
N ILE A 195 -11.01 15.55 -14.63
CA ILE A 195 -11.17 14.14 -14.24
C ILE A 195 -10.07 13.28 -14.90
N ASP A 196 -9.78 13.50 -16.19
CA ASP A 196 -8.72 12.81 -16.92
C ASP A 196 -7.34 13.07 -16.26
N GLN A 197 -7.06 14.32 -15.87
CA GLN A 197 -5.82 14.70 -15.17
C GLN A 197 -5.71 14.07 -13.77
N MET A 198 -6.83 13.98 -13.04
CA MET A 198 -6.87 13.25 -11.77
C MET A 198 -6.50 11.77 -11.94
N LEU A 199 -7.08 11.11 -12.95
CA LEU A 199 -6.78 9.71 -13.24
C LEU A 199 -5.31 9.53 -13.65
N GLU A 200 -4.79 10.41 -14.50
CA GLU A 200 -3.37 10.39 -14.91
C GLU A 200 -2.45 10.51 -13.68
N THR A 201 -2.70 11.48 -12.81
CA THR A 201 -1.92 11.66 -11.59
C THR A 201 -2.02 10.44 -10.67
N ALA A 202 -3.22 9.91 -10.45
CA ALA A 202 -3.43 8.70 -9.66
C ALA A 202 -2.68 7.49 -10.27
N THR A 203 -2.74 7.33 -11.58
CA THR A 203 -2.09 6.24 -12.32
C THR A 203 -0.56 6.31 -12.15
N VAL A 204 0.04 7.49 -12.30
CA VAL A 204 1.48 7.69 -12.07
C VAL A 204 1.84 7.33 -10.63
N GLN A 205 1.06 7.78 -9.63
CA GLN A 205 1.31 7.46 -8.23
C GLN A 205 1.22 5.95 -7.95
N MET A 206 0.19 5.28 -8.46
CA MET A 206 0.02 3.83 -8.31
C MET A 206 1.13 3.03 -8.99
N ALA A 207 1.64 3.49 -10.15
CA ALA A 207 2.71 2.84 -10.93
C ALA A 207 4.14 3.22 -10.46
N THR A 208 4.28 4.00 -9.39
CA THR A 208 5.56 4.40 -8.79
C THR A 208 5.94 3.49 -7.64
N LEU A 209 7.15 2.92 -7.67
CA LEU A 209 7.71 2.07 -6.62
C LEU A 209 7.94 2.86 -5.32
N ASN A 210 7.62 2.28 -4.17
CA ASN A 210 7.96 2.81 -2.85
C ASN A 210 9.43 2.58 -2.44
N LYS A 211 10.29 2.12 -3.35
CA LYS A 211 11.68 1.73 -3.13
C LYS A 211 12.54 2.86 -2.56
N GLU A 212 12.37 4.09 -3.07
CA GLU A 212 13.10 5.25 -2.55
C GLU A 212 12.74 5.51 -1.08
N GLY A 213 11.46 5.41 -0.73
CA GLY A 213 11.01 5.53 0.65
C GLY A 213 11.68 4.49 1.56
N ALA A 214 11.75 3.22 1.13
CA ALA A 214 12.43 2.16 1.87
C ALA A 214 13.92 2.48 2.12
N ARG A 215 14.64 2.93 1.10
CA ARG A 215 16.05 3.36 1.21
C ARG A 215 16.21 4.52 2.20
N LEU A 216 15.34 5.51 2.11
CA LEU A 216 15.40 6.68 3.00
C LEU A 216 15.00 6.34 4.44
N MET A 217 14.11 5.38 4.65
CA MET A 217 13.78 4.88 5.99
C MET A 217 15.02 4.38 6.74
N HIS A 218 15.89 3.60 6.08
CA HIS A 218 17.17 3.19 6.68
C HIS A 218 18.10 4.37 6.95
N LYS A 219 18.25 5.25 5.98
CA LYS A 219 19.13 6.42 6.09
C LYS A 219 18.76 7.31 7.27
N TYR A 220 17.49 7.51 7.51
CA TYR A 220 16.96 8.39 8.55
C TYR A 220 16.50 7.66 9.80
N GLY A 221 16.64 6.34 9.86
CA GLY A 221 16.33 5.52 11.03
C GLY A 221 14.84 5.53 11.38
N ALA A 222 13.99 5.18 10.42
CA ALA A 222 12.58 5.01 10.67
C ALA A 222 12.31 3.97 11.77
N ARG A 223 11.33 4.24 12.62
CA ARG A 223 10.99 3.42 13.79
C ARG A 223 9.85 2.47 13.56
N ALA A 224 9.00 2.78 12.61
CA ALA A 224 7.88 1.95 12.17
C ALA A 224 7.44 2.39 10.78
N CYS A 225 6.81 1.49 10.03
CA CYS A 225 6.22 1.80 8.74
C CYS A 225 5.13 0.78 8.41
N THR A 226 4.18 1.18 7.59
CA THR A 226 3.25 0.37 6.80
C THR A 226 3.00 1.08 5.48
N ASP A 227 2.60 0.37 4.44
CA ASP A 227 2.06 1.03 3.25
C ASP A 227 0.55 1.29 3.41
N VAL A 228 0.01 2.20 2.60
CA VAL A 228 -1.40 2.60 2.68
C VAL A 228 -2.15 2.03 1.49
N THR A 229 -2.99 1.03 1.74
CA THR A 229 -3.76 0.34 0.69
C THR A 229 -5.25 0.24 1.04
N GLY A 230 -5.84 -0.93 0.98
CA GLY A 230 -7.28 -1.18 1.01
C GLY A 230 -8.05 -0.70 2.24
N PHE A 231 -7.39 -0.58 3.40
CA PHE A 231 -8.04 -0.08 4.63
C PHE A 231 -8.05 1.45 4.74
N GLY A 232 -7.37 2.14 3.81
CA GLY A 232 -7.16 3.58 3.87
C GLY A 232 -6.20 4.01 4.97
N ILE A 233 -5.83 5.30 4.97
CA ILE A 233 -4.79 5.84 5.88
C ILE A 233 -5.10 5.58 7.37
N LEU A 234 -6.35 5.71 7.79
CA LEU A 234 -6.71 5.51 9.19
C LEU A 234 -6.74 4.02 9.57
N GLY A 235 -7.18 3.15 8.67
CA GLY A 235 -7.17 1.71 8.91
C GLY A 235 -5.75 1.16 9.05
N HIS A 236 -4.84 1.55 8.15
CA HIS A 236 -3.43 1.16 8.24
C HIS A 236 -2.73 1.78 9.45
N ALA A 237 -3.01 3.06 9.75
CA ALA A 237 -2.50 3.69 10.97
C ALA A 237 -2.98 2.97 12.25
N THR A 238 -4.22 2.45 12.25
CA THR A 238 -4.76 1.66 13.37
C THR A 238 -4.02 0.35 13.53
N ASN A 239 -3.84 -0.41 12.45
CA ASN A 239 -3.07 -1.65 12.50
C ASN A 239 -1.62 -1.42 12.98
N LEU A 240 -0.99 -0.35 12.48
CA LEU A 240 0.38 -0.01 12.84
C LEU A 240 0.52 0.43 14.30
N VAL A 241 -0.43 1.21 14.84
CA VAL A 241 -0.35 1.67 16.23
C VAL A 241 -0.66 0.56 17.23
N GLU A 242 -1.53 -0.38 16.88
CA GLU A 242 -1.89 -1.53 17.73
C GLU A 242 -0.69 -2.46 18.00
N CYS A 243 0.24 -2.58 17.06
CA CYS A 243 1.43 -3.43 17.23
C CYS A 243 2.59 -2.75 17.97
N GLN A 244 2.49 -1.46 18.35
CA GLN A 244 3.57 -0.74 19.00
C GLN A 244 3.92 -1.31 20.38
N LEU A 245 5.21 -1.35 20.70
CA LEU A 245 5.70 -1.73 22.03
C LEU A 245 5.37 -0.66 23.07
N ALA A 246 5.54 0.61 22.71
CA ALA A 246 5.19 1.74 23.57
C ALA A 246 3.67 2.02 23.55
N GLU A 247 3.16 2.61 24.64
CA GLU A 247 1.77 3.09 24.70
C GLU A 247 1.67 4.46 24.03
N VAL A 248 1.40 4.43 22.71
CA VAL A 248 1.34 5.64 21.88
C VAL A 248 0.03 5.69 21.10
N ASP A 249 -0.39 6.92 20.77
CA ASP A 249 -1.47 7.21 19.82
C ASP A 249 -0.88 7.85 18.56
N PHE A 250 -1.45 7.53 17.41
CA PHE A 250 -1.18 8.22 16.15
C PHE A 250 -2.26 9.26 15.89
N VAL A 251 -1.86 10.53 15.78
CA VAL A 251 -2.76 11.65 15.55
C VAL A 251 -2.45 12.26 14.19
N ILE A 252 -3.31 12.02 13.21
CA ILE A 252 -3.19 12.57 11.87
C ILE A 252 -3.88 13.93 11.84
N ASP A 253 -3.18 14.99 11.44
CA ASP A 253 -3.67 16.36 11.40
C ASP A 253 -3.63 16.98 10.00
N THR A 254 -3.10 16.25 9.01
CA THR A 254 -2.96 16.69 7.63
C THR A 254 -3.28 15.55 6.67
N LEU A 255 -4.05 15.83 5.63
CA LEU A 255 -4.41 14.86 4.58
C LEU A 255 -4.01 15.44 3.21
N PRO A 256 -2.84 15.10 2.67
CA PRO A 256 -2.49 15.41 1.29
C PRO A 256 -3.34 14.53 0.36
N CYS A 257 -4.16 15.17 -0.45
CA CYS A 257 -5.12 14.48 -1.32
C CYS A 257 -4.93 14.92 -2.77
N LEU A 258 -5.16 14.02 -3.70
CA LEU A 258 -5.25 14.36 -5.11
C LEU A 258 -6.29 15.46 -5.30
N ARG A 259 -5.93 16.46 -6.10
CA ARG A 259 -6.79 17.63 -6.36
C ARG A 259 -8.20 17.18 -6.72
N HIS A 260 -9.19 17.89 -6.20
CA HIS A 260 -10.62 17.62 -6.37
C HIS A 260 -11.17 16.35 -5.69
N SER A 261 -10.35 15.41 -5.23
CA SER A 261 -10.83 14.16 -4.63
C SER A 261 -11.68 14.41 -3.38
N MET A 262 -11.28 15.35 -2.51
CA MET A 262 -12.04 15.73 -1.33
C MET A 262 -13.35 16.45 -1.68
N THR A 263 -13.36 17.26 -2.74
CA THR A 263 -14.57 17.92 -3.25
C THR A 263 -15.58 16.87 -3.73
N ILE A 264 -15.13 15.88 -4.51
CA ILE A 264 -15.96 14.77 -5.00
C ILE A 264 -16.57 14.01 -3.81
N ASP A 265 -15.75 13.59 -2.85
CA ASP A 265 -16.25 12.85 -1.68
C ASP A 265 -17.28 13.65 -0.88
N THR A 266 -17.03 14.95 -0.70
CA THR A 266 -17.94 15.85 0.03
C THR A 266 -19.30 15.97 -0.66
N VAL A 267 -19.34 16.20 -1.98
CA VAL A 267 -20.56 16.32 -2.77
C VAL A 267 -21.35 15.00 -2.83
N LEU A 268 -20.64 13.89 -2.79
CA LEU A 268 -21.25 12.56 -2.70
C LEU A 268 -21.69 12.18 -1.29
N GLY A 269 -21.58 13.10 -0.31
CA GLY A 269 -21.99 12.85 1.08
C GLY A 269 -21.02 11.97 1.87
N GLY A 270 -19.75 11.98 1.51
CA GLY A 270 -18.68 11.23 2.20
C GLY A 270 -18.74 9.72 1.96
N VAL A 271 -19.34 9.28 0.85
CA VAL A 271 -19.50 7.85 0.51
C VAL A 271 -18.16 7.16 0.26
N MET A 272 -17.18 7.90 -0.27
CA MET A 272 -15.82 7.39 -0.49
C MET A 272 -14.99 7.33 0.79
N LYS A 273 -15.47 7.94 1.88
CA LYS A 273 -14.85 7.95 3.22
C LYS A 273 -13.45 8.58 3.25
N LEU A 274 -13.08 9.41 2.27
CA LEU A 274 -11.74 9.97 2.14
C LEU A 274 -11.39 10.82 3.38
N ARG A 275 -12.28 11.77 3.76
CA ARG A 275 -12.08 12.60 4.96
C ARG A 275 -12.02 11.79 6.26
N ARG A 276 -12.68 10.65 6.30
CA ARG A 276 -12.66 9.74 7.45
C ARG A 276 -11.44 8.80 7.46
N GLY A 277 -10.60 8.86 6.44
CA GLY A 277 -9.37 8.07 6.30
C GLY A 277 -9.59 6.60 5.95
N PHE A 278 -10.79 6.20 5.51
CA PHE A 278 -11.12 4.83 5.12
C PHE A 278 -11.36 4.66 3.62
N SER A 279 -10.97 5.64 2.81
CA SER A 279 -10.93 5.48 1.36
C SER A 279 -9.79 4.53 1.00
N PRO A 280 -10.05 3.42 0.28
CA PRO A 280 -8.98 2.55 -0.17
C PRO A 280 -8.00 3.26 -1.10
N GLU A 281 -6.74 2.88 -1.00
CA GLU A 281 -5.71 3.22 -1.96
C GLU A 281 -5.19 1.94 -2.63
N THR A 282 -4.63 2.05 -3.82
CA THR A 282 -3.93 0.97 -4.50
C THR A 282 -2.50 1.40 -4.75
N SER A 283 -1.54 0.59 -4.36
CA SER A 283 -0.12 0.95 -4.42
C SER A 283 0.12 2.36 -3.85
N GLY A 284 -0.47 2.63 -2.68
CA GLY A 284 -0.39 3.92 -2.00
C GLY A 284 0.99 4.19 -1.43
N GLY A 285 1.12 5.30 -0.70
CA GLY A 285 2.38 5.70 -0.08
C GLY A 285 2.70 4.92 1.19
N LEU A 286 3.95 5.05 1.63
CA LEU A 286 4.38 4.58 2.94
C LEU A 286 3.93 5.57 4.02
N LEU A 287 3.40 5.05 5.12
CA LEU A 287 3.17 5.75 6.38
C LEU A 287 4.35 5.45 7.30
N VAL A 288 5.26 6.39 7.41
CA VAL A 288 6.55 6.21 8.10
C VAL A 288 6.57 6.97 9.42
N VAL A 289 7.08 6.34 10.47
CA VAL A 289 7.29 6.96 11.79
C VAL A 289 8.76 7.33 11.95
N LEU A 290 9.04 8.61 12.21
CA LEU A 290 10.38 9.18 12.30
C LEU A 290 10.49 10.20 13.43
N GLU A 291 11.71 10.41 13.93
CA GLU A 291 12.02 11.60 14.76
C GLU A 291 11.80 12.89 13.95
N PRO A 292 11.34 14.01 14.57
CA PRO A 292 10.94 15.22 13.82
C PRO A 292 12.04 15.78 12.92
N ASP A 293 13.27 15.91 13.38
CA ASP A 293 14.38 16.46 12.59
C ASP A 293 14.75 15.55 11.41
N LYS A 294 14.68 14.23 11.64
CA LYS A 294 14.94 13.22 10.60
C LYS A 294 13.80 13.17 9.58
N ALA A 295 12.56 13.37 10.01
CA ALA A 295 11.41 13.44 9.12
C ALA A 295 11.49 14.62 8.16
N GLN A 296 11.94 15.80 8.63
CA GLN A 296 12.15 16.96 7.76
C GLN A 296 13.22 16.66 6.69
N ALA A 297 14.33 16.03 7.09
CA ALA A 297 15.38 15.65 6.15
C ALA A 297 14.92 14.55 5.18
N PHE A 298 14.14 13.58 5.64
CA PHE A 298 13.50 12.55 4.81
C PHE A 298 12.61 13.18 3.74
N VAL A 299 11.69 14.06 4.14
CA VAL A 299 10.78 14.75 3.20
C VAL A 299 11.55 15.62 2.20
N ALA A 300 12.61 16.31 2.64
CA ALA A 300 13.43 17.16 1.76
C ALA A 300 14.26 16.36 0.74
N GLU A 301 14.59 15.10 1.03
CA GLU A 301 15.40 14.24 0.14
C GLU A 301 14.54 13.37 -0.80
N MET A 302 13.26 13.15 -0.46
CA MET A 302 12.37 12.40 -1.36
C MET A 302 12.30 13.09 -2.73
N SER A 303 12.56 12.34 -3.79
CA SER A 303 12.46 12.83 -5.18
C SER A 303 11.01 13.12 -5.59
N SER A 304 10.08 12.39 -5.00
CA SER A 304 8.65 12.66 -5.06
C SER A 304 8.21 13.46 -3.83
N ASN A 305 7.01 14.04 -3.89
CA ASN A 305 6.46 14.74 -2.73
C ASN A 305 6.23 13.76 -1.56
N ALA A 306 6.54 14.24 -0.35
CA ALA A 306 6.19 13.59 0.90
C ALA A 306 5.77 14.67 1.93
N TRP A 307 4.99 14.29 2.92
CA TRP A 307 4.41 15.23 3.89
C TRP A 307 4.50 14.68 5.30
N ILE A 308 4.83 15.55 6.26
CA ILE A 308 4.58 15.26 7.68
C ILE A 308 3.08 15.46 7.87
N ILE A 309 2.38 14.39 8.27
CA ILE A 309 0.91 14.35 8.31
C ILE A 309 0.34 14.22 9.72
N GLY A 310 1.20 14.12 10.73
CA GLY A 310 0.74 13.94 12.10
C GLY A 310 1.85 13.67 13.10
N GLN A 311 1.45 13.31 14.31
CA GLN A 311 2.31 13.15 15.47
C GLN A 311 2.02 11.86 16.21
N VAL A 312 3.06 11.31 16.84
CA VAL A 312 2.98 10.20 17.79
C VAL A 312 2.95 10.78 19.21
N LYS A 313 1.87 10.53 19.94
CA LYS A 313 1.66 11.02 21.30
C LYS A 313 1.62 9.87 22.29
N LEU A 314 1.91 10.13 23.56
CA LEU A 314 1.61 9.18 24.60
C LEU A 314 0.11 8.88 24.60
N GLY A 315 -0.30 7.60 24.66
CA GLY A 315 -1.68 7.21 24.48
C GLY A 315 -1.98 5.77 24.83
N SER A 316 -2.98 5.19 24.18
CA SER A 316 -3.52 3.85 24.44
C SER A 316 -3.54 2.96 23.19
N ARG A 317 -2.65 3.20 22.24
CA ARG A 317 -2.54 2.53 20.94
C ARG A 317 -3.77 2.77 20.04
N CYS A 318 -4.19 4.03 19.95
CA CYS A 318 -5.29 4.45 19.08
C CYS A 318 -4.77 5.34 17.94
N ALA A 319 -5.31 5.15 16.74
CA ALA A 319 -5.12 6.08 15.64
C ALA A 319 -6.37 6.92 15.44
N ARG A 320 -6.19 8.21 15.12
CA ARG A 320 -7.30 9.11 14.82
C ARG A 320 -6.88 10.22 13.87
N ILE A 321 -7.85 10.73 13.12
CA ILE A 321 -7.71 11.97 12.36
C ILE A 321 -8.29 13.09 13.22
N SER A 322 -7.55 14.20 13.34
CA SER A 322 -8.03 15.41 14.04
C SER A 322 -9.28 15.96 13.36
N THR A 323 -10.20 16.49 14.17
CA THR A 323 -11.44 17.10 13.64
C THR A 323 -11.18 18.31 12.74
N ASP A 324 -10.08 18.99 12.99
CA ASP A 324 -9.56 20.18 12.30
C ASP A 324 -8.43 19.82 11.31
N ALA A 325 -8.28 18.56 10.93
CA ALA A 325 -7.26 18.11 10.00
C ALA A 325 -7.28 18.92 8.70
N GLN A 326 -6.12 19.44 8.32
CA GLN A 326 -5.92 20.21 7.10
C GLN A 326 -5.95 19.31 5.87
N ILE A 327 -6.58 19.79 4.81
CA ILE A 327 -6.56 19.14 3.50
C ILE A 327 -5.58 19.90 2.62
N ILE A 328 -4.64 19.18 2.02
CA ILE A 328 -3.70 19.74 1.04
C ILE A 328 -4.07 19.16 -0.32
N ASP A 329 -4.48 20.02 -1.25
CA ASP A 329 -4.72 19.60 -2.65
C ASP A 329 -3.37 19.55 -3.41
N ILE A 330 -3.13 18.39 -4.03
CA ILE A 330 -1.89 18.05 -4.75
C ILE A 330 -2.13 18.06 -6.27
#